data_bf5a20c2f9e33c11147704b1ed4d6bc9
#
_entry.id   bf5a20c2f9e33c11147704b1ed4d6bc9
#
_cell.length_a   1.000
_cell.length_b   1.000
_cell.length_c   1.000
_cell.angle_alpha   90.00
_cell.angle_beta   90.00
_cell.angle_gamma   90.00
#
_symmetry.space_group_name_H-M   'P 1'
#
loop_
_entity.id
_entity.type
_entity.pdbx_description
1 polymer ?
#
loop_
_entity_poly.entity_id
_entity_poly.type
_entity_poly.pdbx_seq_one_letter_code
_entity_poly.pdbx_strand_id
1 'polypeptide(L)'
;MKTKSILTLATTLALMSFASTAVQAVGVGKLCGGFAGIQCNPGLFCQHKAGACFIFDIAGTCARVPRFCFRIFRPVCGCDGKTYGNDCERQAAMVSKSHNGKCQ
;
A
#
# COMPACT_ATOMS: atom_id res chain seq x y z
N MET A 1 -60.08 36.81 -18.47
CA MET A 1 -58.64 36.82 -18.55
C MET A 1 -58.11 35.58 -17.85
N LYS A 2 -57.48 34.70 -18.61
CA LYS A 2 -57.00 33.46 -18.08
C LYS A 2 -55.57 33.65 -17.59
N THR A 3 -55.39 33.61 -16.29
CA THR A 3 -54.05 33.53 -15.69
C THR A 3 -53.47 32.17 -15.94
N LYS A 4 -52.47 32.09 -16.77
CA LYS A 4 -51.70 30.87 -16.94
C LYS A 4 -50.79 30.74 -15.72
N SER A 5 -51.12 29.84 -14.80
CA SER A 5 -50.16 29.45 -13.79
C SER A 5 -49.07 28.63 -14.44
N ILE A 6 -47.87 29.20 -14.49
CA ILE A 6 -46.69 28.48 -14.93
C ILE A 6 -46.29 27.59 -13.78
N LEU A 7 -46.61 26.31 -13.91
CA LEU A 7 -46.01 25.29 -13.04
C LEU A 7 -44.55 25.18 -13.43
N THR A 8 -43.71 25.91 -12.74
CA THR A 8 -42.29 25.62 -12.77
C THR A 8 -42.07 24.33 -12.03
N LEU A 9 -41.95 23.26 -12.78
CA LEU A 9 -41.39 22.01 -12.27
C LEU A 9 -39.93 22.29 -11.92
N ALA A 10 -39.71 22.58 -10.65
CA ALA A 10 -38.35 22.55 -10.11
C ALA A 10 -37.95 21.08 -10.04
N THR A 11 -37.30 20.60 -11.11
CA THR A 11 -36.58 19.32 -11.05
C THR A 11 -35.43 19.54 -10.10
N THR A 12 -35.62 19.18 -8.85
CA THR A 12 -34.50 19.01 -7.92
C THR A 12 -33.70 17.84 -8.44
N LEU A 13 -32.62 18.13 -9.16
CA LEU A 13 -31.58 17.17 -9.40
C LEU A 13 -30.98 16.83 -8.05
N ALA A 14 -31.40 15.70 -7.50
CA ALA A 14 -30.70 15.10 -6.38
C ALA A 14 -29.35 14.67 -6.91
N LEU A 15 -28.35 15.51 -6.68
CA LEU A 15 -26.96 15.13 -6.85
C LEU A 15 -26.68 14.04 -5.81
N MET A 16 -26.83 12.78 -6.21
CA MET A 16 -26.29 11.69 -5.44
C MET A 16 -24.77 11.81 -5.51
N SER A 17 -24.20 12.52 -4.56
CA SER A 17 -22.78 12.45 -4.34
C SER A 17 -22.52 11.04 -3.81
N PHE A 18 -22.05 10.18 -4.70
CA PHE A 18 -21.42 8.95 -4.27
C PHE A 18 -20.18 9.35 -3.49
N ALA A 19 -20.29 9.33 -2.16
CA ALA A 19 -19.13 9.38 -1.31
C ALA A 19 -18.35 8.10 -1.62
N SER A 20 -17.41 8.18 -2.59
CA SER A 20 -16.42 7.15 -2.73
C SER A 20 -15.64 7.14 -1.43
N THR A 21 -15.83 6.09 -0.61
CA THR A 21 -14.94 5.82 0.49
C THR A 21 -13.58 5.46 -0.13
N ALA A 22 -12.79 6.49 -0.42
CA ALA A 22 -11.41 6.28 -0.79
C ALA A 22 -10.73 5.61 0.39
N VAL A 23 -10.24 4.38 0.19
CA VAL A 23 -9.37 3.73 1.16
C VAL A 23 -8.17 4.65 1.31
N GLN A 24 -8.07 5.35 2.45
CA GLN A 24 -6.96 6.25 2.70
C GLN A 24 -5.69 5.44 2.87
N ALA A 25 -4.66 5.81 2.11
CA ALA A 25 -3.33 5.29 2.30
C ALA A 25 -2.81 5.69 3.69
N VAL A 26 -1.98 4.86 4.29
CA VAL A 26 -1.48 5.05 5.65
C VAL A 26 0.02 5.31 5.67
N GLY A 27 0.48 5.95 6.75
CA GLY A 27 1.88 6.37 6.91
C GLY A 27 2.79 5.30 7.47
N VAL A 28 4.04 5.70 7.71
CA VAL A 28 5.09 4.83 8.26
C VAL A 28 4.64 4.19 9.58
N GLY A 29 4.92 2.90 9.74
CA GLY A 29 4.62 2.14 10.95
C GLY A 29 3.18 1.70 11.08
N LYS A 30 2.29 2.09 10.16
CA LYS A 30 0.90 1.68 10.18
C LYS A 30 0.72 0.34 9.49
N LEU A 31 -0.33 -0.38 9.88
CA LEU A 31 -0.67 -1.66 9.25
C LEU A 31 -1.07 -1.45 7.79
N CYS A 32 -0.62 -2.35 6.94
CA CYS A 32 -0.92 -2.33 5.51
C CYS A 32 -1.15 -3.74 4.99
N GLY A 33 -1.68 -3.83 3.79
CA GLY A 33 -1.99 -5.12 3.16
C GLY A 33 -3.03 -5.90 3.93
N GLY A 34 -2.82 -7.21 4.03
CA GLY A 34 -3.75 -8.10 4.69
C GLY A 34 -5.06 -8.22 3.94
N PHE A 35 -6.08 -8.71 4.63
CA PHE A 35 -7.40 -8.95 4.06
C PHE A 35 -8.06 -7.65 3.55
N ALA A 36 -7.85 -6.54 4.26
CA ALA A 36 -8.45 -5.26 3.90
C ALA A 36 -7.73 -4.55 2.74
N GLY A 37 -6.53 -5.00 2.35
CA GLY A 37 -5.77 -4.40 1.26
C GLY A 37 -5.35 -2.97 1.49
N ILE A 38 -5.05 -2.59 2.73
CA ILE A 38 -4.67 -1.22 3.09
C ILE A 38 -3.36 -0.86 2.42
N GLN A 39 -3.34 0.27 1.72
CA GLN A 39 -2.16 0.74 0.99
C GLN A 39 -1.33 1.71 1.83
N CYS A 40 -0.03 1.71 1.60
CA CYS A 40 0.88 2.69 2.17
C CYS A 40 0.90 3.97 1.33
N ASN A 41 1.21 5.11 1.97
CA ASN A 41 1.43 6.36 1.26
C ASN A 41 2.55 6.22 0.21
N PRO A 42 2.55 7.06 -0.84
CA PRO A 42 3.64 7.08 -1.84
C PRO A 42 5.01 7.20 -1.18
N GLY A 43 6.00 6.48 -1.71
CA GLY A 43 7.36 6.44 -1.16
C GLY A 43 7.55 5.43 -0.03
N LEU A 44 6.50 4.71 0.34
CA LEU A 44 6.52 3.62 1.31
C LEU A 44 6.19 2.30 0.61
N PHE A 45 6.52 1.21 1.26
CA PHE A 45 6.06 -0.11 0.82
C PHE A 45 5.54 -0.92 2.00
N CYS A 46 4.66 -1.85 1.72
CA CYS A 46 4.12 -2.74 2.76
C CYS A 46 5.11 -3.87 3.01
N GLN A 47 5.82 -3.78 4.15
CA GLN A 47 6.81 -4.76 4.54
C GLN A 47 6.15 -5.79 5.45
N HIS A 48 6.17 -7.04 5.04
CA HIS A 48 5.66 -8.15 5.80
C HIS A 48 6.73 -8.71 6.73
N LYS A 49 6.29 -9.41 7.77
CA LYS A 49 7.20 -10.10 8.68
C LYS A 49 8.10 -11.07 7.89
N ALA A 50 9.37 -11.15 8.29
CA ALA A 50 10.31 -12.06 7.64
C ALA A 50 9.77 -13.49 7.65
N GLY A 51 9.84 -14.15 6.49
CA GLY A 51 9.35 -15.50 6.30
C GLY A 51 7.88 -15.62 5.93
N ALA A 52 7.12 -14.50 5.90
CA ALA A 52 5.69 -14.52 5.59
C ALA A 52 5.40 -14.29 4.10
N CYS A 53 6.29 -14.72 3.22
CA CYS A 53 6.24 -14.40 1.78
C CYS A 53 4.98 -14.86 1.06
N PHE A 54 4.40 -15.98 1.48
CA PHE A 54 3.29 -16.61 0.77
C PHE A 54 2.00 -16.64 1.60
N ILE A 55 1.94 -15.84 2.66
CA ILE A 55 0.76 -15.77 3.51
C ILE A 55 0.03 -14.47 3.17
N PHE A 56 -0.97 -14.57 2.29
CA PHE A 56 -1.63 -13.41 1.69
C PHE A 56 -2.53 -12.64 2.65
N ASP A 57 -2.98 -13.26 3.74
CA ASP A 57 -3.92 -12.64 4.68
C ASP A 57 -3.25 -11.93 5.85
N ILE A 58 -1.92 -11.96 5.92
CA ILE A 58 -1.17 -11.31 6.99
C ILE A 58 -0.91 -9.85 6.64
N ALA A 59 -1.28 -8.97 7.56
CA ALA A 59 -0.95 -7.55 7.43
C ALA A 59 0.56 -7.34 7.61
N GLY A 60 1.08 -6.37 6.87
CA GLY A 60 2.44 -5.88 7.03
C GLY A 60 2.44 -4.52 7.70
N THR A 61 3.58 -3.85 7.64
CA THR A 61 3.79 -2.52 8.19
C THR A 61 4.38 -1.63 7.10
N CYS A 62 3.88 -0.42 6.98
CA CYS A 62 4.42 0.53 6.01
C CYS A 62 5.83 0.95 6.42
N ALA A 63 6.78 0.76 5.54
CA ALA A 63 8.19 1.06 5.74
C ALA A 63 8.68 2.04 4.70
N ARG A 64 9.65 2.86 5.07
CA ARG A 64 10.30 3.80 4.14
C ARG A 64 11.13 3.03 3.12
N VAL A 65 11.09 3.49 1.89
CA VAL A 65 12.00 3.00 0.83
C VAL A 65 13.30 3.79 0.96
N PRO A 66 14.45 3.14 1.31
CA PRO A 66 15.72 3.85 1.41
C PRO A 66 16.12 4.45 0.07
N ARG A 67 16.64 5.68 0.10
CA ARG A 67 17.20 6.33 -1.09
C ARG A 67 18.66 6.03 -1.30
N PHE A 68 19.33 5.62 -0.23
CA PHE A 68 20.76 5.33 -0.22
C PHE A 68 21.02 4.14 0.67
N CYS A 69 21.92 3.27 0.25
CA CYS A 69 22.35 2.11 1.01
C CYS A 69 23.87 2.02 1.02
N PHE A 70 24.44 1.82 2.20
CA PHE A 70 25.84 1.42 2.30
C PHE A 70 26.02 0.03 1.71
N ARG A 71 27.13 -0.20 1.03
CA ARG A 71 27.44 -1.49 0.42
C ARG A 71 28.08 -2.43 1.44
N ILE A 72 27.38 -2.73 2.49
CA ILE A 72 27.77 -3.74 3.46
C ILE A 72 27.25 -5.09 2.99
N PHE A 73 28.14 -6.08 2.93
CA PHE A 73 27.73 -7.41 2.49
C PHE A 73 27.20 -8.23 3.66
N ARG A 74 25.89 -8.27 3.79
CA ARG A 74 25.14 -9.12 4.71
C ARG A 74 23.91 -9.66 3.96
N PRO A 75 24.12 -10.70 3.11
CA PRO A 75 23.09 -11.09 2.17
C PRO A 75 21.80 -11.54 2.87
N VAL A 76 20.71 -11.19 2.22
CA VAL A 76 19.35 -11.60 2.61
C VAL A 76 18.63 -12.12 1.37
N CYS A 77 17.70 -13.04 1.59
CA CYS A 77 16.81 -13.52 0.54
C CYS A 77 15.51 -12.76 0.59
N GLY A 78 15.13 -12.16 -0.52
CA GLY A 78 13.83 -11.50 -0.67
C GLY A 78 12.71 -12.49 -0.95
N CYS A 79 11.48 -12.06 -0.67
CA CYS A 79 10.29 -12.84 -1.00
C CYS A 79 10.09 -13.00 -2.51
N ASP A 80 10.81 -12.25 -3.32
CA ASP A 80 10.85 -12.39 -4.77
C ASP A 80 11.82 -13.47 -5.26
N GLY A 81 12.51 -14.16 -4.35
CA GLY A 81 13.48 -15.20 -4.67
C GLY A 81 14.86 -14.66 -5.08
N LYS A 82 15.08 -13.36 -4.93
CA LYS A 82 16.37 -12.73 -5.26
C LYS A 82 17.21 -12.53 -4.01
N THR A 83 18.53 -12.76 -4.14
CA THR A 83 19.48 -12.42 -3.09
C THR A 83 19.89 -10.95 -3.22
N TYR A 84 19.75 -10.22 -2.11
CA TYR A 84 20.19 -8.83 -1.98
C TYR A 84 21.45 -8.77 -1.13
N GLY A 85 22.31 -7.81 -1.40
CA GLY A 85 23.56 -7.65 -0.67
C GLY A 85 23.37 -7.33 0.81
N ASN A 86 22.27 -6.71 1.17
CA ASN A 86 21.88 -6.39 2.54
C ASN A 86 20.41 -6.01 2.63
N ASP A 87 19.91 -5.83 3.85
CA ASP A 87 18.52 -5.45 4.09
C ASP A 87 18.15 -4.11 3.46
N CYS A 88 19.07 -3.14 3.49
CA CYS A 88 18.80 -1.83 2.90
C CYS A 88 18.53 -1.93 1.40
N GLU A 89 19.36 -2.69 0.68
CA GLU A 89 19.16 -2.89 -0.76
C GLU A 89 17.86 -3.64 -1.06
N ARG A 90 17.49 -4.60 -0.21
CA ARG A 90 16.21 -5.29 -0.30
C ARG A 90 15.05 -4.32 -0.13
N GLN A 91 15.11 -3.47 0.90
CA GLN A 91 14.07 -2.46 1.16
C GLN A 91 13.99 -1.44 0.02
N ALA A 92 15.14 -1.06 -0.55
CA ALA A 92 15.16 -0.15 -1.70
C ALA A 92 14.45 -0.75 -2.92
N ALA A 93 14.44 -2.08 -3.03
CA ALA A 93 13.69 -2.81 -4.06
C ALA A 93 12.21 -3.03 -3.67
N MET A 94 11.78 -2.56 -2.50
CA MET A 94 10.41 -2.70 -2.00
C MET A 94 9.98 -4.16 -1.84
N VAL A 95 10.88 -5.01 -1.40
CA VAL A 95 10.68 -6.46 -1.26
C VAL A 95 10.75 -6.86 0.21
N SER A 96 9.77 -7.63 0.67
CA SER A 96 9.78 -8.21 2.01
C SER A 96 10.85 -9.31 2.12
N LYS A 97 11.34 -9.53 3.33
CA LYS A 97 12.39 -10.53 3.57
C LYS A 97 11.82 -11.93 3.70
N SER A 98 12.43 -12.88 3.01
CA SER A 98 12.20 -14.30 3.24
C SER A 98 13.01 -14.78 4.45
N HIS A 99 14.34 -14.65 4.36
CA HIS A 99 15.24 -15.05 5.43
C HIS A 99 16.59 -14.36 5.30
N ASN A 100 17.41 -14.42 6.34
CA ASN A 100 18.80 -13.98 6.28
C ASN A 100 19.61 -14.99 5.48
N GLY A 101 20.69 -14.51 4.85
CA GLY A 101 21.52 -15.31 3.99
C GLY A 101 21.02 -15.35 2.56
N LYS A 102 21.84 -15.91 1.68
CA LYS A 102 21.50 -16.03 0.25
C LYS A 102 20.27 -16.91 0.04
N CYS A 103 19.52 -16.63 -1.01
CA CYS A 103 18.49 -17.55 -1.48
C CYS A 103 19.15 -18.86 -1.94
N GLN A 104 18.49 -19.95 -1.67
CA GLN A 104 18.92 -21.28 -2.08
C GLN A 104 18.35 -21.67 -3.42
#